data_21b396057884dc677c99210b21bf6735
#
_entry.id   21b396057884dc677c99210b21bf6735
#
_cell.length_a   1.000
_cell.length_b   1.000
_cell.length_c   1.000
_cell.angle_alpha   90.00
_cell.angle_beta   90.00
_cell.angle_gamma   90.00
#
_symmetry.space_group_name_H-M   'P 1'
#
loop_
_entity.id
_entity.type
_entity.pdbx_description
1 polymer ?
#
loop_
_entity_poly.entity_id
_entity_poly.type
_entity_poly.pdbx_seq_one_letter_code
_entity_poly.pdbx_strand_id
1 'polypeptide(L)'
;MKTAVIMQRQMNGLQIRQDSKTTFFNATDLIDTYNITFNEAKRIQHYMDNESTKRYIIALAQAETQNNQNSGDFDNGLLIAKRGKNGGTWMHPYLFIDFAMWLSPEFKVTVIKWVYDNLIKLRHEAGDSFKEVNEALFELTPNSPPFIYANEARMINKLVFGTLESGQRNLATENQLTLLKALQKADIKLIQEGKDYFERYQELLKLKKYL
;
A
#
# COMPACT_ATOMS: atom_id res chain seq x y z
N MET A 1 15.92 21.18 12.22
CA MET A 1 16.26 19.73 12.37
C MET A 1 15.10 19.05 13.11
N LYS A 2 14.53 17.98 12.56
CA LYS A 2 13.53 17.17 13.31
C LYS A 2 14.26 16.38 14.39
N THR A 3 13.85 16.51 15.66
CA THR A 3 14.38 15.72 16.77
C THR A 3 13.92 14.28 16.60
N ALA A 4 14.82 13.29 16.71
CA ALA A 4 14.46 11.89 16.67
C ALA A 4 13.61 11.54 17.91
N VAL A 5 12.40 11.10 17.69
CA VAL A 5 11.48 10.64 18.73
C VAL A 5 11.26 9.13 18.56
N ILE A 6 11.36 8.39 19.64
CA ILE A 6 11.02 6.96 19.65
C ILE A 6 9.51 6.84 19.89
N MET A 7 8.81 6.34 18.90
CA MET A 7 7.37 6.09 18.94
C MET A 7 7.09 4.64 19.30
N GLN A 8 5.99 4.39 20.01
CA GLN A 8 5.47 3.04 20.26
C GLN A 8 4.44 2.72 19.17
N ARG A 9 4.62 1.57 18.51
CA ARG A 9 3.68 1.05 17.52
C ARG A 9 3.10 -0.27 18.00
N GLN A 10 1.81 -0.46 17.77
CA GLN A 10 1.20 -1.78 17.97
C GLN A 10 1.23 -2.57 16.66
N MET A 11 1.75 -3.80 16.75
CA MET A 11 1.77 -4.75 15.65
C MET A 11 1.30 -6.10 16.17
N ASN A 12 0.13 -6.55 15.74
CA ASN A 12 -0.47 -7.82 16.14
C ASN A 12 -0.51 -8.05 17.68
N GLY A 13 -0.85 -6.99 18.43
CA GLY A 13 -0.90 -7.00 19.90
C GLY A 13 0.45 -6.76 20.60
N LEU A 14 1.56 -6.71 19.85
CA LEU A 14 2.90 -6.45 20.39
C LEU A 14 3.25 -4.97 20.28
N GLN A 15 3.95 -4.44 21.30
CA GLN A 15 4.45 -3.07 21.27
C GLN A 15 5.90 -3.03 20.74
N ILE A 16 6.14 -2.21 19.72
CA ILE A 16 7.42 -2.13 19.03
C ILE A 16 7.83 -0.66 18.89
N ARG A 17 9.08 -0.37 19.20
CA ARG A 17 9.61 0.98 19.03
C ARG A 17 9.92 1.28 17.56
N GLN A 18 9.55 2.49 17.13
CA GLN A 18 9.90 3.07 15.83
C GLN A 18 10.64 4.38 16.01
N ASP A 19 11.74 4.55 15.31
CA ASP A 19 12.47 5.82 15.25
C ASP A 19 11.82 6.74 14.21
N SER A 20 11.29 7.89 14.64
CA SER A 20 10.56 8.81 13.77
C SER A 20 11.43 9.49 12.70
N LYS A 21 12.74 9.55 12.89
CA LYS A 21 13.68 10.18 11.96
C LYS A 21 14.09 9.22 10.84
N THR A 22 14.45 7.99 11.18
CA THR A 22 14.89 6.97 10.23
C THR A 22 13.76 6.11 9.72
N THR A 23 12.59 6.15 10.37
CA THR A 23 11.44 5.24 10.17
C THR A 23 11.69 3.78 10.57
N PHE A 24 12.90 3.46 11.06
CA PHE A 24 13.30 2.10 11.42
C PHE A 24 12.54 1.56 12.62
N PHE A 25 12.28 0.26 12.62
CA PHE A 25 11.66 -0.47 13.71
C PHE A 25 12.66 -1.29 14.50
N ASN A 26 12.44 -1.43 15.81
CA ASN A 26 13.30 -2.20 16.67
C ASN A 26 12.95 -3.70 16.59
N ALA A 27 13.78 -4.47 15.91
CA ALA A 27 13.60 -5.91 15.74
C ALA A 27 13.85 -6.70 17.05
N THR A 28 14.68 -6.15 17.95
CA THR A 28 14.91 -6.76 19.26
C THR A 28 13.62 -6.75 20.09
N ASP A 29 12.88 -5.65 20.10
CA ASP A 29 11.59 -5.59 20.80
C ASP A 29 10.61 -6.67 20.32
N LEU A 30 10.54 -6.86 18.99
CA LEU A 30 9.64 -7.85 18.40
C LEU A 30 10.03 -9.26 18.79
N ILE A 31 11.30 -9.64 18.64
CA ILE A 31 11.74 -11.02 18.89
C ILE A 31 11.69 -11.35 20.39
N ASP A 32 12.05 -10.40 21.26
CA ASP A 32 12.00 -10.61 22.71
C ASP A 32 10.55 -10.82 23.18
N THR A 33 9.63 -9.97 22.73
CA THR A 33 8.21 -10.12 23.05
C THR A 33 7.63 -11.41 22.47
N TYR A 34 7.99 -11.76 21.24
CA TYR A 34 7.57 -13.01 20.61
C TYR A 34 8.06 -14.24 21.41
N ASN A 35 9.35 -14.29 21.75
CA ASN A 35 9.93 -15.39 22.50
C ASN A 35 9.26 -15.56 23.89
N ILE A 36 8.95 -14.45 24.57
CA ILE A 36 8.24 -14.49 25.85
C ILE A 36 6.82 -15.01 25.66
N THR A 37 6.10 -14.52 24.65
CA THR A 37 4.69 -14.85 24.42
C THR A 37 4.47 -16.31 24.02
N PHE A 38 5.37 -16.83 23.19
CA PHE A 38 5.23 -18.16 22.61
C PHE A 38 6.17 -19.20 23.24
N ASN A 39 6.93 -18.81 24.28
CA ASN A 39 7.94 -19.67 24.93
C ASN A 39 8.95 -20.25 23.92
N GLU A 40 9.44 -19.39 23.02
CA GLU A 40 10.45 -19.73 22.02
C GLU A 40 11.81 -19.11 22.32
N ALA A 41 12.86 -19.51 21.59
CA ALA A 41 14.23 -19.01 21.72
C ALA A 41 14.82 -18.61 20.35
N LYS A 42 14.01 -17.95 19.54
CA LYS A 42 14.46 -17.45 18.22
C LYS A 42 15.47 -16.31 18.41
N ARG A 43 16.37 -16.16 17.45
CA ARG A 43 17.41 -15.12 17.44
C ARG A 43 17.41 -14.41 16.10
N ILE A 44 17.68 -13.09 16.11
CA ILE A 44 17.83 -12.31 14.88
C ILE A 44 18.91 -12.91 13.98
N GLN A 45 19.97 -13.48 14.57
CA GLN A 45 21.04 -14.10 13.82
C GLN A 45 20.53 -15.27 12.94
N HIS A 46 19.59 -16.10 13.41
CA HIS A 46 19.03 -17.19 12.60
C HIS A 46 18.30 -16.68 11.34
N TYR A 47 17.64 -15.52 11.46
CA TYR A 47 17.05 -14.86 10.30
C TYR A 47 18.12 -14.33 9.34
N MET A 48 19.16 -13.69 9.85
CA MET A 48 20.25 -13.12 9.06
C MET A 48 21.10 -14.19 8.34
N ASP A 49 21.28 -15.35 8.95
CA ASP A 49 22.06 -16.47 8.38
C ASP A 49 21.33 -17.18 7.23
N ASN A 50 20.03 -17.00 7.11
CA ASN A 50 19.22 -17.64 6.08
C ASN A 50 19.57 -17.11 4.69
N GLU A 51 19.82 -18.01 3.73
CA GLU A 51 20.19 -17.66 2.36
C GLU A 51 19.11 -16.84 1.62
N SER A 52 17.82 -17.10 1.91
CA SER A 52 16.74 -16.29 1.34
C SER A 52 16.77 -14.87 1.85
N THR A 53 17.07 -14.68 3.14
CA THR A 53 17.20 -13.35 3.77
C THR A 53 18.40 -12.59 3.19
N LYS A 54 19.54 -13.21 3.03
CA LYS A 54 20.71 -12.58 2.40
C LYS A 54 20.42 -12.07 0.99
N ARG A 55 19.75 -12.90 0.18
CA ARG A 55 19.31 -12.51 -1.17
C ARG A 55 18.31 -11.36 -1.14
N TYR A 56 17.37 -11.39 -0.20
CA TYR A 56 16.39 -10.33 -0.03
C TYR A 56 17.05 -9.00 0.36
N ILE A 57 18.01 -9.02 1.30
CA ILE A 57 18.76 -7.82 1.72
C ILE A 57 19.50 -7.21 0.53
N ILE A 58 20.16 -8.02 -0.31
CA ILE A 58 20.85 -7.53 -1.50
C ILE A 58 19.85 -6.87 -2.48
N ALA A 59 18.74 -7.54 -2.75
CA ALA A 59 17.71 -7.01 -3.64
C ALA A 59 17.07 -5.72 -3.11
N LEU A 60 16.80 -5.66 -1.81
CA LEU A 60 16.25 -4.48 -1.15
C LEU A 60 17.24 -3.30 -1.19
N ALA A 61 18.52 -3.56 -0.90
CA ALA A 61 19.55 -2.55 -0.97
C ALA A 61 19.69 -1.95 -2.39
N GLN A 62 19.64 -2.78 -3.41
CA GLN A 62 19.66 -2.33 -4.81
C GLN A 62 18.43 -1.48 -5.16
N ALA A 63 17.23 -1.88 -4.72
CA ALA A 63 16.02 -1.13 -4.95
C ALA A 63 16.02 0.24 -4.26
N GLU A 64 16.49 0.30 -3.02
CA GLU A 64 16.57 1.56 -2.25
C GLU A 64 17.68 2.49 -2.77
N THR A 65 18.81 1.94 -3.27
CA THR A 65 19.88 2.75 -3.87
C THR A 65 19.46 3.37 -5.20
N GLN A 66 18.65 2.71 -6.01
CA GLN A 66 18.09 3.28 -7.24
C GLN A 66 17.15 4.45 -6.95
N ASN A 67 16.50 4.47 -5.79
CA ASN A 67 15.64 5.56 -5.35
C ASN A 67 16.43 6.73 -4.70
N ASN A 68 17.66 6.49 -4.22
CA ASN A 68 18.51 7.46 -3.52
C ASN A 68 19.91 7.50 -4.13
N GLN A 69 20.15 8.38 -5.10
CA GLN A 69 21.43 8.52 -5.83
C GLN A 69 22.64 8.98 -4.98
N ASN A 70 22.61 8.96 -3.63
CA ASN A 70 23.60 9.61 -2.78
C ASN A 70 24.20 8.76 -1.65
N SER A 71 24.23 7.44 -1.70
CA SER A 71 24.92 6.67 -0.64
C SER A 71 25.83 5.59 -1.21
N GLY A 72 27.10 5.91 -1.25
CA GLY A 72 28.19 5.04 -1.71
C GLY A 72 28.79 4.10 -0.65
N ASP A 73 28.07 3.74 0.41
CA ASP A 73 28.54 2.80 1.43
C ASP A 73 27.67 1.54 1.42
N PHE A 74 28.31 0.41 1.16
CA PHE A 74 27.77 -0.95 1.16
C PHE A 74 27.45 -1.54 2.55
N ASP A 75 27.53 -0.76 3.60
CA ASP A 75 26.90 -1.08 4.88
C ASP A 75 25.44 -0.61 4.79
N ASN A 76 24.75 -1.33 4.04
CA ASN A 76 23.43 -1.23 3.41
C ASN A 76 22.37 -0.33 4.06
N GLY A 77 22.67 0.50 5.04
CA GLY A 77 21.69 1.40 5.66
C GLY A 77 20.38 0.74 6.13
N LEU A 78 20.24 -0.59 5.92
CA LEU A 78 19.03 -1.36 6.23
C LEU A 78 18.98 -1.87 7.68
N LEU A 79 20.14 -1.90 8.36
CA LEU A 79 20.31 -2.37 9.71
C LEU A 79 21.19 -1.40 10.51
N ILE A 80 20.77 -1.10 11.74
CA ILE A 80 21.53 -0.29 12.69
C ILE A 80 21.51 -0.97 14.05
N ALA A 81 22.68 -1.35 14.56
CA ALA A 81 22.83 -1.81 15.95
C ALA A 81 23.10 -0.63 16.87
N LYS A 82 22.25 -0.40 17.86
CA LYS A 82 22.40 0.65 18.87
C LYS A 82 22.60 0.04 20.26
N ARG A 83 23.43 0.67 21.11
CA ARG A 83 23.63 0.30 22.52
C ARG A 83 22.93 1.29 23.45
N GLY A 84 22.76 0.91 24.72
CA GLY A 84 22.20 1.76 25.79
C GLY A 84 20.69 1.77 25.87
N LYS A 85 20.09 2.81 26.46
CA LYS A 85 18.65 2.90 26.79
C LYS A 85 17.72 2.68 25.57
N ASN A 86 18.12 3.12 24.39
CA ASN A 86 17.39 2.90 23.12
C ASN A 86 18.11 1.85 22.25
N GLY A 87 18.78 0.89 22.90
CA GLY A 87 19.50 -0.17 22.23
C GLY A 87 18.62 -1.15 21.49
N GLY A 88 19.27 -2.03 20.74
CA GLY A 88 18.66 -3.08 19.93
C GLY A 88 19.08 -3.02 18.47
N THR A 89 18.61 -3.98 17.71
CA THR A 89 18.77 -4.03 16.26
C THR A 89 17.58 -3.31 15.60
N TRP A 90 17.88 -2.25 14.88
CA TRP A 90 16.90 -1.45 14.17
C TRP A 90 16.95 -1.80 12.69
N MET A 91 15.80 -2.13 12.13
CA MET A 91 15.67 -2.55 10.74
C MET A 91 14.87 -1.55 9.91
N HIS A 92 15.28 -1.39 8.65
CA HIS A 92 14.50 -0.69 7.65
C HIS A 92 13.07 -1.26 7.58
N PRO A 93 12.03 -0.47 7.34
CA PRO A 93 10.64 -0.92 7.39
C PRO A 93 10.37 -2.20 6.60
N TYR A 94 10.84 -2.30 5.37
CA TYR A 94 10.61 -3.48 4.53
C TYR A 94 11.35 -4.72 5.05
N LEU A 95 12.58 -4.56 5.53
CA LEU A 95 13.33 -5.66 6.14
C LEU A 95 12.67 -6.12 7.44
N PHE A 96 12.15 -5.18 8.23
CA PHE A 96 11.43 -5.49 9.46
C PHE A 96 10.13 -6.28 9.20
N ILE A 97 9.39 -5.94 8.16
CA ILE A 97 8.17 -6.68 7.77
C ILE A 97 8.53 -8.12 7.36
N ASP A 98 9.58 -8.31 6.54
CA ASP A 98 10.05 -9.64 6.15
C ASP A 98 10.52 -10.46 7.38
N PHE A 99 11.28 -9.83 8.28
CA PHE A 99 11.68 -10.42 9.55
C PHE A 99 10.48 -10.85 10.41
N ALA A 100 9.46 -10.00 10.51
CA ALA A 100 8.25 -10.32 11.27
C ALA A 100 7.46 -11.49 10.64
N MET A 101 7.40 -11.56 9.31
CA MET A 101 6.79 -12.69 8.58
C MET A 101 7.59 -14.00 8.75
N TRP A 102 8.92 -13.92 8.85
CA TRP A 102 9.75 -15.08 9.17
C TRP A 102 9.55 -15.54 10.62
N LEU A 103 9.40 -14.58 11.53
CA LEU A 103 9.26 -14.84 12.95
C LEU A 103 7.93 -15.53 13.28
N SER A 104 6.81 -15.04 12.73
CA SER A 104 5.45 -15.49 13.02
C SER A 104 4.70 -15.87 11.74
N PRO A 105 4.35 -17.16 11.56
CA PRO A 105 3.46 -17.60 10.48
C PRO A 105 2.10 -16.91 10.52
N GLU A 106 1.56 -16.62 11.70
CA GLU A 106 0.29 -15.93 11.91
C GLU A 106 0.36 -14.48 11.39
N PHE A 107 1.46 -13.79 11.69
CA PHE A 107 1.72 -12.45 11.16
C PHE A 107 1.87 -12.49 9.63
N LYS A 108 2.55 -13.49 9.09
CA LYS A 108 2.67 -13.67 7.64
C LYS A 108 1.30 -13.82 6.97
N VAL A 109 0.39 -14.60 7.55
CA VAL A 109 -0.99 -14.73 7.06
C VAL A 109 -1.70 -13.38 7.08
N THR A 110 -1.53 -12.60 8.17
CA THR A 110 -2.13 -11.26 8.31
C THR A 110 -1.62 -10.30 7.22
N VAL A 111 -0.31 -10.27 6.98
CA VAL A 111 0.29 -9.43 5.92
C VAL A 111 -0.20 -9.84 4.53
N ILE A 112 -0.23 -11.15 4.23
CA ILE A 112 -0.70 -11.65 2.93
C ILE A 112 -2.18 -11.30 2.72
N LYS A 113 -3.03 -11.46 3.75
CA LYS A 113 -4.43 -11.08 3.68
C LYS A 113 -4.59 -9.57 3.47
N TRP A 114 -3.82 -8.77 4.20
CA TRP A 114 -3.83 -7.32 4.03
C TRP A 114 -3.45 -6.91 2.60
N VAL A 115 -2.39 -7.49 2.03
CA VAL A 115 -1.99 -7.25 0.63
C VAL A 115 -3.11 -7.66 -0.33
N TYR A 116 -3.73 -8.83 -0.11
CA TYR A 116 -4.85 -9.27 -0.93
C TYR A 116 -6.04 -8.30 -0.84
N ASP A 117 -6.45 -7.94 0.38
CA ASP A 117 -7.61 -7.09 0.61
C ASP A 117 -7.42 -5.67 0.06
N ASN A 118 -6.23 -5.09 0.21
CA ASN A 118 -6.00 -3.71 -0.19
C ASN A 118 -5.56 -3.55 -1.65
N LEU A 119 -4.86 -4.52 -2.23
CA LEU A 119 -4.36 -4.40 -3.60
C LEU A 119 -5.23 -5.18 -4.61
N ILE A 120 -5.59 -6.42 -4.29
CA ILE A 120 -6.29 -7.31 -5.23
C ILE A 120 -7.80 -7.07 -5.16
N LYS A 121 -8.36 -7.04 -3.96
CA LYS A 121 -9.79 -6.82 -3.74
C LYS A 121 -10.25 -5.44 -4.22
N LEU A 122 -9.51 -4.37 -3.88
CA LEU A 122 -9.82 -3.01 -4.36
C LEU A 122 -9.83 -2.93 -5.89
N ARG A 123 -8.91 -3.65 -6.55
CA ARG A 123 -8.89 -3.72 -8.01
C ARG A 123 -10.12 -4.42 -8.58
N HIS A 124 -10.55 -5.53 -7.98
CA HIS A 124 -11.78 -6.23 -8.37
C HIS A 124 -13.00 -5.35 -8.14
N GLU A 125 -13.13 -4.74 -6.97
CA GLU A 125 -14.23 -3.84 -6.64
C GLU A 125 -14.29 -2.62 -7.58
N ALA A 126 -13.15 -2.06 -7.99
CA ALA A 126 -13.11 -1.00 -9.00
C ALA A 126 -13.54 -1.48 -10.39
N GLY A 127 -13.32 -2.75 -10.71
CA GLY A 127 -13.83 -3.41 -11.93
C GLY A 127 -15.34 -3.61 -11.89
N ASP A 128 -15.86 -4.05 -10.76
CA ASP A 128 -17.30 -4.29 -10.56
C ASP A 128 -18.07 -2.97 -10.53
N SER A 129 -17.56 -1.93 -9.87
CA SER A 129 -18.16 -0.59 -9.90
C SER A 129 -18.24 -0.02 -11.32
N PHE A 130 -17.32 -0.38 -12.22
CA PHE A 130 -17.41 0.03 -13.61
C PHE A 130 -18.55 -0.67 -14.38
N LYS A 131 -18.83 -1.93 -14.06
CA LYS A 131 -20.02 -2.63 -14.61
C LYS A 131 -21.30 -1.95 -14.15
N GLU A 132 -21.38 -1.59 -12.86
CA GLU A 132 -22.51 -0.86 -12.28
C GLU A 132 -22.75 0.49 -12.99
N VAL A 133 -21.67 1.24 -13.32
CA VAL A 133 -21.78 2.48 -14.12
C VAL A 133 -22.38 2.19 -15.51
N ASN A 134 -21.91 1.13 -16.17
CA ASN A 134 -22.42 0.76 -17.50
C ASN A 134 -23.89 0.31 -17.43
N GLU A 135 -24.29 -0.40 -16.39
CA GLU A 135 -25.67 -0.82 -16.15
C GLU A 135 -26.58 0.40 -15.93
N ALA A 136 -26.15 1.36 -15.10
CA ALA A 136 -26.89 2.61 -14.89
C ALA A 136 -27.06 3.43 -16.18
N LEU A 137 -26.03 3.49 -17.03
CA LEU A 137 -26.11 4.12 -18.34
C LEU A 137 -27.07 3.39 -19.27
N PHE A 138 -27.05 2.06 -19.27
CA PHE A 138 -27.92 1.23 -20.11
C PHE A 138 -29.38 1.40 -19.69
N GLU A 139 -29.69 1.46 -18.41
CA GLU A 139 -31.04 1.66 -17.91
C GLU A 139 -31.65 2.98 -18.37
N LEU A 140 -30.85 4.07 -18.38
CA LEU A 140 -31.33 5.38 -18.84
C LEU A 140 -31.37 5.52 -20.35
N THR A 141 -30.47 4.86 -21.06
CA THR A 141 -30.30 4.99 -22.50
C THR A 141 -30.07 3.64 -23.17
N PRO A 142 -31.07 2.74 -23.22
CA PRO A 142 -30.90 1.34 -23.67
C PRO A 142 -30.39 1.17 -25.10
N ASN A 143 -30.61 2.16 -25.98
CA ASN A 143 -30.18 2.13 -27.37
C ASN A 143 -28.92 2.96 -27.64
N SER A 144 -28.16 3.25 -26.63
CA SER A 144 -26.94 4.06 -26.77
C SER A 144 -25.87 3.34 -27.58
N PRO A 145 -25.13 4.05 -28.43
CA PRO A 145 -24.01 3.48 -29.16
C PRO A 145 -22.91 3.00 -28.20
N PRO A 146 -22.19 1.90 -28.53
CA PRO A 146 -21.16 1.33 -27.65
C PRO A 146 -20.06 2.28 -27.23
N PHE A 147 -19.79 3.34 -27.99
CA PHE A 147 -18.75 4.31 -27.65
C PHE A 147 -19.08 5.15 -26.40
N ILE A 148 -20.34 5.23 -25.97
CA ILE A 148 -20.73 5.95 -24.75
C ILE A 148 -20.07 5.33 -23.52
N TYR A 149 -20.10 4.00 -23.41
CA TYR A 149 -19.45 3.26 -22.32
C TYR A 149 -17.92 3.46 -22.33
N ALA A 150 -17.32 3.49 -23.53
CA ALA A 150 -15.88 3.76 -23.66
C ALA A 150 -15.53 5.21 -23.27
N ASN A 151 -16.38 6.17 -23.58
CA ASN A 151 -16.19 7.57 -23.19
C ASN A 151 -16.31 7.74 -21.67
N GLU A 152 -17.25 7.05 -21.05
CA GLU A 152 -17.39 7.03 -19.59
C GLU A 152 -16.12 6.51 -18.89
N ALA A 153 -15.61 5.36 -19.36
CA ALA A 153 -14.35 4.82 -18.87
C ALA A 153 -13.19 5.82 -19.02
N ARG A 154 -13.11 6.48 -20.17
CA ARG A 154 -12.06 7.49 -20.45
C ARG A 154 -12.20 8.72 -19.55
N MET A 155 -13.41 9.18 -19.28
CA MET A 155 -13.69 10.30 -18.39
C MET A 155 -13.17 10.00 -16.99
N ILE A 156 -13.55 8.88 -16.41
CA ILE A 156 -13.11 8.46 -15.08
C ILE A 156 -11.59 8.24 -15.05
N ASN A 157 -11.02 7.56 -16.04
CA ASN A 157 -9.56 7.36 -16.13
C ASN A 157 -8.81 8.70 -16.17
N LYS A 158 -9.29 9.67 -16.95
CA LYS A 158 -8.69 11.01 -17.01
C LYS A 158 -8.74 11.72 -15.65
N LEU A 159 -9.85 11.59 -14.94
CA LEU A 159 -9.98 12.18 -13.61
C LEU A 159 -9.05 11.53 -12.59
N VAL A 160 -8.86 10.22 -12.61
CA VAL A 160 -8.04 9.49 -11.65
C VAL A 160 -6.56 9.52 -12.02
N PHE A 161 -6.22 9.15 -13.26
CA PHE A 161 -4.85 8.89 -13.71
C PHE A 161 -4.25 10.04 -14.54
N GLY A 162 -5.04 11.02 -14.91
CA GLY A 162 -4.59 12.13 -15.78
C GLY A 162 -4.42 11.74 -17.25
N THR A 163 -4.69 10.50 -17.64
CA THR A 163 -4.55 9.98 -19.00
C THR A 163 -5.85 9.30 -19.47
N LEU A 164 -6.00 9.21 -20.80
CA LEU A 164 -7.10 8.49 -21.45
C LEU A 164 -6.74 7.03 -21.79
N GLU A 165 -5.50 6.63 -21.55
CA GLU A 165 -4.99 5.31 -21.91
C GLU A 165 -5.67 4.19 -21.10
N SER A 166 -5.83 3.03 -21.74
CA SER A 166 -6.34 1.82 -21.10
C SER A 166 -5.25 1.16 -20.23
N GLY A 167 -5.65 0.25 -19.34
CA GLY A 167 -4.72 -0.55 -18.54
C GLY A 167 -4.15 0.14 -17.30
N GLN A 168 -4.41 1.43 -17.07
CA GLN A 168 -3.89 2.19 -15.92
C GLN A 168 -4.26 1.57 -14.57
N ARG A 169 -5.40 0.89 -14.47
CA ARG A 169 -5.81 0.16 -13.25
C ARG A 169 -4.83 -0.93 -12.82
N ASN A 170 -4.07 -1.48 -13.77
CA ASN A 170 -3.08 -2.53 -13.48
C ASN A 170 -1.84 -1.99 -12.76
N LEU A 171 -1.57 -0.70 -12.91
CA LEU A 171 -0.44 0.02 -12.34
C LEU A 171 -0.88 0.97 -11.21
N ALA A 172 -2.17 1.00 -10.89
CA ALA A 172 -2.76 1.94 -9.95
C ALA A 172 -2.33 1.66 -8.51
N THR A 173 -2.05 2.72 -7.77
CA THR A 173 -1.85 2.67 -6.32
C THR A 173 -3.18 2.46 -5.58
N GLU A 174 -3.12 2.07 -4.31
CA GLU A 174 -4.29 1.93 -3.43
C GLU A 174 -5.14 3.21 -3.40
N ASN A 175 -4.49 4.37 -3.25
CA ASN A 175 -5.19 5.67 -3.25
C ASN A 175 -5.90 5.94 -4.57
N GLN A 176 -5.27 5.60 -5.71
CA GLN A 176 -5.90 5.74 -7.02
C GLN A 176 -7.08 4.80 -7.22
N LEU A 177 -7.01 3.56 -6.74
CA LEU A 177 -8.13 2.62 -6.79
C LEU A 177 -9.30 3.06 -5.89
N THR A 178 -9.01 3.59 -4.73
CA THR A 178 -10.01 4.14 -3.80
C THR A 178 -10.70 5.36 -4.42
N LEU A 179 -9.94 6.29 -5.00
CA LEU A 179 -10.47 7.43 -5.73
C LEU A 179 -11.31 7.00 -6.92
N LEU A 180 -10.85 6.02 -7.70
CA LEU A 180 -11.57 5.46 -8.84
C LEU A 180 -12.96 4.96 -8.42
N LYS A 181 -13.02 4.15 -7.38
CA LYS A 181 -14.26 3.59 -6.83
C LYS A 181 -15.20 4.70 -6.32
N ALA A 182 -14.67 5.70 -5.63
CA ALA A 182 -15.45 6.82 -5.10
C ALA A 182 -16.08 7.64 -6.25
N LEU A 183 -15.31 7.95 -7.29
CA LEU A 183 -15.81 8.69 -8.47
C LEU A 183 -16.84 7.87 -9.27
N GLN A 184 -16.64 6.56 -9.44
CA GLN A 184 -17.62 5.69 -10.12
C GLN A 184 -18.95 5.65 -9.36
N LYS A 185 -18.94 5.52 -8.03
CA LYS A 185 -20.15 5.57 -7.21
C LYS A 185 -20.87 6.92 -7.29
N ALA A 186 -20.12 8.02 -7.32
CA ALA A 186 -20.70 9.34 -7.49
C ALA A 186 -21.30 9.50 -8.89
N ASP A 187 -20.65 8.98 -9.91
CA ASP A 187 -21.12 9.04 -11.28
C ASP A 187 -22.44 8.29 -11.48
N ILE A 188 -22.59 7.10 -10.89
CA ILE A 188 -23.87 6.35 -10.89
C ILE A 188 -25.01 7.23 -10.35
N LYS A 189 -24.80 7.95 -9.25
CA LYS A 189 -25.82 8.85 -8.70
C LYS A 189 -26.18 9.99 -9.66
N LEU A 190 -25.16 10.61 -10.26
CA LEU A 190 -25.37 11.70 -11.21
C LEU A 190 -26.06 11.21 -12.49
N ILE A 191 -25.79 9.97 -12.94
CA ILE A 191 -26.51 9.30 -14.02
C ILE A 191 -27.98 9.13 -13.64
N GLN A 192 -28.27 8.62 -12.45
CA GLN A 192 -29.64 8.41 -11.96
C GLN A 192 -30.40 9.73 -11.77
N GLU A 193 -29.70 10.82 -11.47
CA GLU A 193 -30.25 12.19 -11.43
C GLU A 193 -30.54 12.76 -12.84
N GLY A 194 -30.19 12.05 -13.90
CA GLY A 194 -30.42 12.46 -15.29
C GLY A 194 -29.47 13.54 -15.79
N LYS A 195 -28.33 13.75 -15.13
CA LYS A 195 -27.33 14.74 -15.55
C LYS A 195 -26.63 14.29 -16.83
N ASP A 196 -26.38 15.26 -17.73
CA ASP A 196 -25.64 15.01 -18.94
C ASP A 196 -24.16 14.72 -18.69
N TYR A 197 -23.44 14.23 -19.71
CA TYR A 197 -22.03 13.85 -19.64
C TYR A 197 -21.14 15.01 -19.17
N PHE A 198 -21.40 16.25 -19.64
CA PHE A 198 -20.57 17.41 -19.29
C PHE A 198 -20.83 17.85 -17.86
N GLU A 199 -22.07 17.89 -17.42
CA GLU A 199 -22.46 18.20 -16.04
C GLU A 199 -21.82 17.22 -15.07
N ARG A 200 -21.89 15.91 -15.37
CA ARG A 200 -21.26 14.87 -14.56
C ARG A 200 -19.74 15.04 -14.46
N TYR A 201 -19.08 15.29 -15.59
CA TYR A 201 -17.64 15.61 -15.58
C TYR A 201 -17.27 16.75 -14.63
N GLN A 202 -18.04 17.84 -14.67
CA GLN A 202 -17.79 19.01 -13.81
C GLN A 202 -18.00 18.70 -12.32
N GLU A 203 -19.07 17.96 -11.99
CA GLU A 203 -19.34 17.56 -10.60
C GLU A 203 -18.27 16.59 -10.06
N LEU A 204 -17.88 15.60 -10.86
CA LEU A 204 -16.83 14.67 -10.49
C LEU A 204 -15.45 15.35 -10.35
N LEU A 205 -15.16 16.34 -11.19
CA LEU A 205 -13.94 17.14 -11.08
C LEU A 205 -13.90 17.97 -9.79
N LYS A 206 -15.05 18.51 -9.35
CA LYS A 206 -15.16 19.18 -8.06
C LYS A 206 -14.95 18.19 -6.91
N LEU A 207 -15.65 17.07 -6.96
CA LEU A 207 -15.58 16.04 -5.91
C LEU A 207 -14.15 15.51 -5.70
N LYS A 208 -13.40 15.30 -6.80
CA LYS A 208 -11.99 14.87 -6.73
C LYS A 208 -11.10 15.77 -5.86
N LYS A 209 -11.41 17.06 -5.72
CA LYS A 209 -10.61 18.00 -4.92
C LYS A 209 -10.77 17.79 -3.41
N TYR A 210 -11.79 17.06 -3.00
CA TYR A 210 -12.14 16.82 -1.59
C TYR A 210 -11.87 15.37 -1.15
N LEU A 211 -11.49 14.49 -2.10
CA LEU A 211 -11.10 13.10 -1.88
C LEU A 211 -9.58 12.92 -1.90
#